data_f326283a3a00acbc125822a2b55f72f2
#
_entry.id   f326283a3a00acbc125822a2b55f72f2
#
_cell.length_a   1.000
_cell.length_b   1.000
_cell.length_c   1.000
_cell.angle_alpha   90.00
_cell.angle_beta   90.00
_cell.angle_gamma   90.00
#
_symmetry.space_group_name_H-M   'P 1'
#
loop_
_entity.id
_entity.type
_entity.pdbx_description
1 polymer ?
#
loop_
_entity_poly.entity_id
_entity_poly.type
_entity_poly.pdbx_seq_one_letter_code
_entity_poly.pdbx_strand_id
1 'polypeptide(L)'
;MRITTSEPKDVAFVVDGWALEIALKHYRKAFTELAVLSRTAICCRVTPSQKAQLVQILKSCDYRTLAIGDGGNDVRMIQQADIGVGISGREGLQAARAADYSIGKFRFLKRLILVHGRYSYNRTAFLSQYSFYKSLLICFIQIFFSFISGVSGTSLFNSVSLMAYNVFYTSVPVLVSVLDKDLSEETVLHHPQILFYCQAGRLLNPSTFAGWFGRSLFHAVVVFIISIHSYAYDKSEMEEVSMVALSGCIWLQAFVITMETNSFTILQYLAIWGNLAAFYVINWIFSALPSSGMYTIMFRLCRQPSYWITIFLMTAAGMGPILAIKYFRYTYKSSKINILQQAERVGGPILSLATIEPQLRSMEKDVSTLSIAQPKNRNPVFEPLLSDSPNSTRRSFGPGAPFDFFQPQSRLSLSNYTRNSKDK
;
A
#
# COMPACT_ATOMS: atom_id res chain seq x y z
N MET A 1 -34.81 22.36 15.39
CA MET A 1 -34.15 21.66 16.51
C MET A 1 -32.72 22.17 16.57
N ARG A 2 -32.31 22.96 17.54
CA ARG A 2 -30.92 23.45 17.69
C ARG A 2 -30.14 22.39 18.48
N ILE A 3 -29.24 21.69 17.79
CA ILE A 3 -28.26 20.84 18.48
C ILE A 3 -27.12 21.76 18.91
N THR A 4 -27.12 22.15 20.18
CA THR A 4 -26.01 22.90 20.77
C THR A 4 -24.81 21.97 20.90
N THR A 5 -23.71 22.38 20.31
CA THR A 5 -22.42 21.69 20.26
C THR A 5 -21.73 21.69 21.62
N SER A 6 -22.14 20.80 22.48
CA SER A 6 -21.36 20.38 23.64
C SER A 6 -21.27 18.87 23.62
N GLU A 7 -20.09 18.35 23.26
CA GLU A 7 -19.66 16.95 23.13
C GLU A 7 -20.52 16.10 22.18
N PRO A 8 -19.95 15.26 21.32
CA PRO A 8 -20.71 14.39 20.44
C PRO A 8 -21.43 13.34 21.29
N LYS A 9 -22.68 13.64 21.69
CA LYS A 9 -23.58 12.64 22.25
C LYS A 9 -23.84 11.59 21.17
N ASP A 10 -23.84 10.34 21.52
CA ASP A 10 -24.25 9.22 20.67
C ASP A 10 -25.71 9.42 20.24
N VAL A 11 -25.93 10.09 19.13
CA VAL A 11 -27.26 10.36 18.58
C VAL A 11 -27.61 9.27 17.58
N ALA A 12 -28.73 8.59 17.80
CA ALA A 12 -29.38 7.72 16.83
C ALA A 12 -30.69 8.35 16.40
N PHE A 13 -31.03 8.31 15.10
CA PHE A 13 -32.36 8.70 14.64
C PHE A 13 -33.09 7.54 13.98
N VAL A 14 -34.41 7.55 14.07
CA VAL A 14 -35.28 6.56 13.46
C VAL A 14 -36.23 7.28 12.52
N VAL A 15 -36.36 6.77 11.29
CA VAL A 15 -37.23 7.34 10.26
C VAL A 15 -37.91 6.22 9.48
N ASP A 16 -39.18 6.40 9.12
CA ASP A 16 -39.89 5.52 8.21
C ASP A 16 -39.78 6.00 6.76
N GLY A 17 -40.19 5.16 5.80
CA GLY A 17 -40.09 5.47 4.36
C GLY A 17 -40.89 6.68 3.94
N TRP A 18 -42.04 6.97 4.57
CA TRP A 18 -42.89 8.12 4.23
C TRP A 18 -42.27 9.43 4.74
N ALA A 19 -41.83 9.46 5.99
CA ALA A 19 -41.12 10.61 6.57
C ALA A 19 -39.80 10.87 5.86
N LEU A 20 -39.09 9.81 5.47
CA LEU A 20 -37.86 9.90 4.68
C LEU A 20 -38.09 10.54 3.30
N GLU A 21 -39.18 10.21 2.62
CA GLU A 21 -39.53 10.81 1.32
C GLU A 21 -39.75 12.30 1.45
N ILE A 22 -40.50 12.74 2.45
CA ILE A 22 -40.72 14.17 2.74
C ILE A 22 -39.41 14.87 3.09
N ALA A 23 -38.59 14.23 3.94
CA ALA A 23 -37.29 14.79 4.33
C ALA A 23 -36.34 14.95 3.13
N LEU A 24 -36.28 13.98 2.25
CA LEU A 24 -35.44 14.02 1.04
C LEU A 24 -35.94 15.03 0.01
N LYS A 25 -37.27 15.22 -0.11
CA LYS A 25 -37.87 16.13 -1.07
C LYS A 25 -37.80 17.59 -0.62
N HIS A 26 -38.11 17.89 0.64
CA HIS A 26 -38.29 19.26 1.14
C HIS A 26 -37.16 19.74 2.05
N TYR A 27 -36.49 18.83 2.77
CA TYR A 27 -35.52 19.17 3.83
C TYR A 27 -34.15 18.46 3.64
N ARG A 28 -33.77 18.21 2.39
CA ARG A 28 -32.60 17.41 2.05
C ARG A 28 -31.30 17.86 2.78
N LYS A 29 -31.04 19.17 2.85
CA LYS A 29 -29.84 19.72 3.51
C LYS A 29 -29.83 19.41 5.01
N ALA A 30 -30.94 19.73 5.71
CA ALA A 30 -31.06 19.49 7.15
C ALA A 30 -31.02 17.98 7.48
N PHE A 31 -31.61 17.14 6.63
CA PHE A 31 -31.54 15.69 6.78
C PHE A 31 -30.12 15.18 6.58
N THR A 32 -29.38 15.70 5.59
CA THR A 32 -27.97 15.34 5.36
C THR A 32 -27.09 15.69 6.56
N GLU A 33 -27.24 16.90 7.13
CA GLU A 33 -26.54 17.32 8.35
C GLU A 33 -26.86 16.40 9.53
N LEU A 34 -28.14 16.05 9.73
CA LEU A 34 -28.56 15.12 10.75
C LEU A 34 -27.95 13.71 10.54
N ALA A 35 -27.98 13.19 9.32
CA ALA A 35 -27.44 11.89 8.97
C ALA A 35 -25.91 11.82 9.21
N VAL A 36 -25.18 12.88 8.87
CA VAL A 36 -23.73 12.97 9.09
C VAL A 36 -23.36 13.13 10.57
N LEU A 37 -24.16 13.85 11.35
CA LEU A 37 -23.93 14.07 12.79
C LEU A 37 -24.37 12.86 13.63
N SER A 38 -25.20 11.98 13.09
CA SER A 38 -25.72 10.83 13.81
C SER A 38 -24.77 9.65 13.69
N ARG A 39 -24.53 8.97 14.82
CA ARG A 39 -23.76 7.72 14.84
C ARG A 39 -24.50 6.56 14.20
N THR A 40 -25.83 6.54 14.38
CA THR A 40 -26.69 5.47 13.89
C THR A 40 -27.97 6.04 13.30
N ALA A 41 -28.35 5.50 12.16
CA ALA A 41 -29.64 5.79 11.51
C ALA A 41 -30.42 4.49 11.31
N ILE A 42 -31.66 4.42 11.78
CA ILE A 42 -32.57 3.30 11.56
C ILE A 42 -33.66 3.75 10.60
N CYS A 43 -33.60 3.25 9.35
CA CYS A 43 -34.55 3.57 8.31
C CYS A 43 -35.49 2.38 8.10
N CYS A 44 -36.75 2.52 8.53
CA CYS A 44 -37.74 1.45 8.48
C CYS A 44 -38.63 1.55 7.23
N ARG A 45 -39.02 0.41 6.66
CA ARG A 45 -39.99 0.32 5.53
C ARG A 45 -39.63 1.22 4.36
N VAL A 46 -38.33 1.30 4.04
CA VAL A 46 -37.81 2.12 2.93
C VAL A 46 -37.80 1.33 1.62
N THR A 47 -38.04 2.02 0.52
CA THR A 47 -37.98 1.45 -0.83
C THR A 47 -36.54 1.25 -1.28
N PRO A 48 -36.28 0.37 -2.28
CA PRO A 48 -34.93 0.18 -2.85
C PRO A 48 -34.30 1.48 -3.37
N SER A 49 -35.13 2.39 -3.92
CA SER A 49 -34.66 3.70 -4.39
C SER A 49 -34.23 4.60 -3.23
N GLN A 50 -34.97 4.62 -2.13
CA GLN A 50 -34.62 5.40 -0.95
C GLN A 50 -33.33 4.90 -0.30
N LYS A 51 -33.10 3.57 -0.25
CA LYS A 51 -31.83 3.00 0.22
C LYS A 51 -30.64 3.52 -0.60
N ALA A 52 -30.76 3.52 -1.92
CA ALA A 52 -29.73 4.04 -2.81
C ALA A 52 -29.51 5.55 -2.66
N GLN A 53 -30.58 6.35 -2.45
CA GLN A 53 -30.49 7.79 -2.20
C GLN A 53 -29.75 8.11 -0.90
N LEU A 54 -29.94 7.33 0.17
CA LEU A 54 -29.19 7.50 1.42
C LEU A 54 -27.70 7.32 1.20
N VAL A 55 -27.29 6.29 0.46
CA VAL A 55 -25.88 6.07 0.12
C VAL A 55 -25.35 7.22 -0.75
N GLN A 56 -26.14 7.69 -1.72
CA GLN A 56 -25.75 8.81 -2.58
C GLN A 56 -25.54 10.10 -1.79
N ILE A 57 -26.36 10.36 -0.76
CA ILE A 57 -26.19 11.52 0.12
C ILE A 57 -24.84 11.46 0.84
N LEU A 58 -24.50 10.33 1.42
CA LEU A 58 -23.22 10.16 2.10
C LEU A 58 -22.03 10.33 1.14
N LYS A 59 -22.13 9.77 -0.08
CA LYS A 59 -21.10 9.97 -1.13
C LYS A 59 -20.97 11.44 -1.54
N SER A 60 -22.08 12.19 -1.62
CA SER A 60 -22.04 13.62 -1.93
C SER A 60 -21.36 14.47 -0.85
N CYS A 61 -21.17 13.91 0.34
CA CYS A 61 -20.42 14.49 1.46
C CYS A 61 -18.97 13.97 1.56
N ASP A 62 -18.43 13.38 0.49
CA ASP A 62 -17.08 12.79 0.41
C ASP A 62 -16.81 11.63 1.38
N TYR A 63 -17.88 10.97 1.87
CA TYR A 63 -17.71 9.76 2.67
C TYR A 63 -17.53 8.53 1.78
N ARG A 64 -16.60 7.65 2.18
CA ARG A 64 -16.48 6.32 1.60
C ARG A 64 -17.57 5.43 2.19
N THR A 65 -18.34 4.80 1.30
CA THR A 65 -19.54 4.05 1.67
C THR A 65 -19.37 2.56 1.39
N LEU A 66 -19.81 1.74 2.35
CA LEU A 66 -19.96 0.31 2.17
C LEU A 66 -21.44 -0.05 2.36
N ALA A 67 -22.03 -0.74 1.39
CA ALA A 67 -23.39 -1.27 1.50
C ALA A 67 -23.35 -2.79 1.58
N ILE A 68 -24.21 -3.35 2.43
CA ILE A 68 -24.37 -4.79 2.58
C ILE A 68 -25.85 -5.16 2.50
N GLY A 69 -26.18 -6.19 1.75
CA GLY A 69 -27.54 -6.68 1.60
C GLY A 69 -27.62 -8.15 1.20
N ASP A 70 -28.77 -8.77 1.37
CA ASP A 70 -29.02 -10.18 1.09
C ASP A 70 -30.09 -10.42 0.02
N GLY A 71 -30.91 -9.41 -0.31
CA GLY A 71 -32.03 -9.53 -1.20
C GLY A 71 -31.99 -8.64 -2.46
N GLY A 72 -32.91 -8.88 -3.39
CA GLY A 72 -33.06 -8.07 -4.61
C GLY A 72 -33.38 -6.60 -4.34
N ASN A 73 -33.99 -6.30 -3.19
CA ASN A 73 -34.29 -4.95 -2.74
C ASN A 73 -33.04 -4.12 -2.39
N ASP A 74 -31.91 -4.77 -2.17
CA ASP A 74 -30.64 -4.13 -1.79
C ASP A 74 -29.72 -3.88 -3.00
N VAL A 75 -30.01 -4.46 -4.14
CA VAL A 75 -29.18 -4.36 -5.35
C VAL A 75 -28.85 -2.91 -5.71
N ARG A 76 -29.85 -2.02 -5.71
CA ARG A 76 -29.63 -0.60 -6.03
C ARG A 76 -28.73 0.10 -5.00
N MET A 77 -28.90 -0.22 -3.73
CA MET A 77 -28.06 0.31 -2.65
C MET A 77 -26.62 -0.18 -2.76
N ILE A 78 -26.44 -1.48 -3.02
CA ILE A 78 -25.13 -2.14 -3.22
C ILE A 78 -24.38 -1.51 -4.40
N GLN A 79 -25.05 -1.33 -5.54
CA GLN A 79 -24.45 -0.72 -6.73
C GLN A 79 -24.12 0.77 -6.57
N GLN A 80 -24.86 1.47 -5.71
CA GLN A 80 -24.63 2.90 -5.46
C GLN A 80 -23.44 3.15 -4.53
N ALA A 81 -23.08 2.21 -3.65
CA ALA A 81 -21.98 2.32 -2.71
C ALA A 81 -20.61 2.30 -3.41
N ASP A 82 -19.57 2.74 -2.70
CA ASP A 82 -18.19 2.58 -3.17
C ASP A 82 -17.73 1.12 -3.10
N ILE A 83 -18.26 0.37 -2.12
CA ILE A 83 -18.07 -1.07 -1.98
C ILE A 83 -19.41 -1.71 -1.66
N GLY A 84 -19.80 -2.66 -2.48
CA GLY A 84 -21.00 -3.46 -2.32
C GLY A 84 -20.68 -4.86 -1.80
N VAL A 85 -21.38 -5.31 -0.76
CA VAL A 85 -21.25 -6.66 -0.21
C VAL A 85 -22.59 -7.36 -0.26
N GLY A 86 -22.65 -8.49 -0.96
CA GLY A 86 -23.83 -9.34 -1.04
C GLY A 86 -23.71 -10.52 -0.07
N ILE A 87 -24.79 -10.81 0.66
CA ILE A 87 -24.88 -12.03 1.46
C ILE A 87 -25.53 -13.11 0.59
N SER A 88 -24.86 -14.26 0.44
CA SER A 88 -25.45 -15.42 -0.23
C SER A 88 -26.48 -16.08 0.67
N GLY A 89 -27.73 -15.65 0.56
CA GLY A 89 -28.85 -16.12 1.37
C GLY A 89 -29.73 -17.14 0.66
N ARG A 90 -30.77 -17.63 1.38
CA ARG A 90 -31.79 -18.52 0.84
C ARG A 90 -32.76 -17.82 -0.11
N GLU A 91 -32.90 -16.48 0.00
CA GLU A 91 -33.83 -15.66 -0.79
C GLU A 91 -33.34 -15.35 -2.20
N GLY A 92 -32.15 -15.78 -2.56
CA GLY A 92 -31.60 -15.63 -3.90
C GLY A 92 -30.16 -15.11 -3.92
N LEU A 93 -29.56 -15.20 -5.10
CA LEU A 93 -28.18 -14.76 -5.34
C LEU A 93 -28.12 -13.34 -5.95
N GLN A 94 -29.23 -12.59 -5.96
CA GLN A 94 -29.32 -11.31 -6.68
C GLN A 94 -28.38 -10.26 -6.08
N ALA A 95 -28.40 -10.07 -4.77
CA ALA A 95 -27.46 -9.18 -4.07
C ALA A 95 -26.01 -9.62 -4.26
N ALA A 96 -25.74 -10.92 -4.11
CA ALA A 96 -24.41 -11.48 -4.27
C ALA A 96 -23.83 -11.33 -5.69
N ARG A 97 -24.69 -11.40 -6.72
CA ARG A 97 -24.28 -11.22 -8.13
C ARG A 97 -24.06 -9.76 -8.51
N ALA A 98 -24.73 -8.84 -7.83
CA ALA A 98 -24.64 -7.40 -8.07
C ALA A 98 -23.54 -6.71 -7.23
N ALA A 99 -22.96 -7.41 -6.27
CA ALA A 99 -22.00 -6.88 -5.32
C ALA A 99 -20.54 -7.10 -5.78
N ASP A 100 -19.64 -6.28 -5.27
CA ASP A 100 -18.19 -6.42 -5.48
C ASP A 100 -17.64 -7.64 -4.70
N TYR A 101 -18.21 -7.93 -3.53
CA TYR A 101 -17.85 -9.05 -2.69
C TYR A 101 -19.08 -9.83 -2.26
N SER A 102 -18.95 -11.17 -2.17
CA SER A 102 -20.00 -12.04 -1.67
C SER A 102 -19.52 -12.80 -0.44
N ILE A 103 -20.35 -12.82 0.60
CA ILE A 103 -20.09 -13.55 1.85
C ILE A 103 -21.27 -14.44 2.23
N GLY A 104 -20.97 -15.59 2.86
CA GLY A 104 -22.03 -16.54 3.24
C GLY A 104 -22.84 -16.14 4.47
N LYS A 105 -22.29 -15.33 5.36
CA LYS A 105 -22.94 -14.88 6.62
C LYS A 105 -22.42 -13.49 6.99
N PHE A 106 -23.30 -12.66 7.58
CA PHE A 106 -22.96 -11.30 8.01
C PHE A 106 -21.72 -11.24 8.94
N ARG A 107 -21.53 -12.20 9.83
CA ARG A 107 -20.37 -12.28 10.73
C ARG A 107 -19.03 -12.26 10.00
N PHE A 108 -18.98 -12.68 8.75
CA PHE A 108 -17.75 -12.68 7.94
C PHE A 108 -17.34 -11.29 7.45
N LEU A 109 -18.24 -10.30 7.58
CA LEU A 109 -17.92 -8.91 7.23
C LEU A 109 -16.73 -8.38 8.05
N LYS A 110 -16.66 -8.71 9.35
CA LYS A 110 -15.51 -8.34 10.19
C LYS A 110 -14.19 -8.85 9.60
N ARG A 111 -14.15 -10.12 9.18
CA ARG A 111 -12.96 -10.71 8.57
C ARG A 111 -12.66 -10.11 7.19
N LEU A 112 -13.69 -9.85 6.39
CA LEU A 112 -13.57 -9.23 5.08
C LEU A 112 -12.88 -7.85 5.19
N ILE A 113 -13.33 -7.00 6.09
CA ILE A 113 -12.79 -5.63 6.25
C ILE A 113 -11.42 -5.66 6.91
N LEU A 114 -11.29 -6.29 8.09
CA LEU A 114 -10.08 -6.20 8.90
C LEU A 114 -8.91 -6.97 8.30
N VAL A 115 -9.15 -8.18 7.78
CA VAL A 115 -8.09 -9.05 7.29
C VAL A 115 -7.90 -8.89 5.78
N HIS A 116 -8.93 -9.21 5.01
CA HIS A 116 -8.81 -9.22 3.54
C HIS A 116 -8.64 -7.82 2.96
N GLY A 117 -9.39 -6.83 3.45
CA GLY A 117 -9.27 -5.44 3.03
C GLY A 117 -7.88 -4.86 3.32
N ARG A 118 -7.35 -5.13 4.52
CA ARG A 118 -6.01 -4.70 4.91
C ARG A 118 -4.92 -5.36 4.07
N TYR A 119 -4.97 -6.68 3.88
CA TYR A 119 -3.99 -7.37 3.04
C TYR A 119 -4.05 -6.90 1.59
N SER A 120 -5.24 -6.72 1.04
CA SER A 120 -5.41 -6.20 -0.32
C SER A 120 -4.79 -4.82 -0.48
N TYR A 121 -5.02 -3.91 0.49
CA TYR A 121 -4.42 -2.58 0.46
C TYR A 121 -2.88 -2.63 0.51
N ASN A 122 -2.31 -3.39 1.44
CA ASN A 122 -0.85 -3.51 1.58
C ASN A 122 -0.20 -4.06 0.30
N ARG A 123 -0.79 -5.09 -0.26
CA ARG A 123 -0.31 -5.74 -1.50
C ARG A 123 -0.43 -4.81 -2.71
N THR A 124 -1.55 -4.13 -2.85
CA THR A 124 -1.77 -3.17 -3.95
C THR A 124 -0.83 -1.98 -3.83
N ALA A 125 -0.62 -1.46 -2.62
CA ALA A 125 0.32 -0.37 -2.38
C ALA A 125 1.75 -0.76 -2.74
N PHE A 126 2.20 -1.95 -2.32
CA PHE A 126 3.51 -2.48 -2.69
C PHE A 126 3.64 -2.70 -4.20
N LEU A 127 2.66 -3.37 -4.81
CA LEU A 127 2.64 -3.66 -6.24
C LEU A 127 2.74 -2.38 -7.09
N SER A 128 1.97 -1.35 -6.73
CA SER A 128 1.98 -0.07 -7.43
C SER A 128 3.34 0.61 -7.34
N GLN A 129 3.88 0.74 -6.14
CA GLN A 129 5.17 1.39 -5.91
C GLN A 129 6.32 0.65 -6.59
N TYR A 130 6.31 -0.67 -6.52
CA TYR A 130 7.31 -1.50 -7.19
C TYR A 130 7.21 -1.41 -8.71
N SER A 131 6.00 -1.35 -9.27
CA SER A 131 5.78 -1.18 -10.71
C SER A 131 6.33 0.15 -11.21
N PHE A 132 6.14 1.24 -10.48
CA PHE A 132 6.79 2.51 -10.78
C PHE A 132 8.31 2.42 -10.66
N TYR A 133 8.81 1.83 -9.59
CA TYR A 133 10.26 1.67 -9.38
C TYR A 133 10.93 0.94 -10.55
N LYS A 134 10.41 -0.22 -10.98
CA LYS A 134 11.01 -0.99 -12.06
C LYS A 134 11.01 -0.25 -13.39
N SER A 135 9.94 0.48 -13.69
CA SER A 135 9.81 1.24 -14.93
C SER A 135 10.71 2.46 -14.94
N LEU A 136 10.74 3.21 -13.84
CA LEU A 136 11.62 4.37 -13.69
C LEU A 136 13.11 3.98 -13.76
N LEU A 137 13.48 2.83 -13.21
CA LEU A 137 14.86 2.33 -13.24
C LEU A 137 15.38 2.23 -14.68
N ILE A 138 14.64 1.58 -15.55
CA ILE A 138 14.99 1.44 -16.97
C ILE A 138 14.97 2.80 -17.70
N CYS A 139 13.93 3.62 -17.42
CA CYS A 139 13.84 4.96 -18.03
C CYS A 139 15.03 5.85 -17.65
N PHE A 140 15.45 5.87 -16.40
CA PHE A 140 16.61 6.67 -15.99
C PHE A 140 17.91 6.19 -16.61
N ILE A 141 18.13 4.88 -16.70
CA ILE A 141 19.32 4.33 -17.38
C ILE A 141 19.31 4.77 -18.85
N GLN A 142 18.18 4.71 -19.52
CA GLN A 142 18.06 5.14 -20.91
C GLN A 142 18.28 6.66 -21.08
N ILE A 143 17.81 7.47 -20.13
CA ILE A 143 18.04 8.92 -20.10
C ILE A 143 19.55 9.20 -19.97
N PHE A 144 20.22 8.56 -19.00
CA PHE A 144 21.68 8.76 -18.82
C PHE A 144 22.46 8.31 -20.05
N PHE A 145 22.08 7.19 -20.65
CA PHE A 145 22.69 6.74 -21.92
C PHE A 145 22.49 7.74 -23.05
N SER A 146 21.30 8.34 -23.18
CA SER A 146 21.00 9.33 -24.20
C SER A 146 21.90 10.56 -24.10
N PHE A 147 22.28 11.00 -22.92
CA PHE A 147 23.25 12.10 -22.75
C PHE A 147 24.65 11.73 -23.22
N ILE A 148 25.12 10.51 -22.95
CA ILE A 148 26.46 10.06 -23.39
C ILE A 148 26.48 9.78 -24.90
N SER A 149 25.38 9.25 -25.46
CA SER A 149 25.29 9.00 -26.91
C SER A 149 25.07 10.25 -27.77
N GLY A 150 25.10 11.46 -27.16
CA GLY A 150 24.90 12.72 -27.85
C GLY A 150 23.50 12.91 -28.44
N VAL A 151 22.48 12.33 -27.76
CA VAL A 151 21.07 12.40 -28.19
C VAL A 151 20.84 11.80 -29.59
N SER A 152 21.61 10.78 -29.95
CA SER A 152 21.59 10.13 -31.28
C SER A 152 20.27 9.40 -31.60
N GLY A 153 19.37 9.24 -30.60
CA GLY A 153 18.15 8.45 -30.73
C GLY A 153 18.35 6.92 -30.61
N THR A 154 19.59 6.46 -30.38
CA THR A 154 19.87 5.04 -30.16
C THR A 154 19.43 4.60 -28.79
N SER A 155 18.89 3.38 -28.68
CA SER A 155 18.53 2.77 -27.40
C SER A 155 19.67 1.90 -26.88
N LEU A 156 20.00 2.00 -25.59
CA LEU A 156 20.93 1.09 -24.96
C LEU A 156 20.36 -0.34 -24.97
N PHE A 157 19.08 -0.48 -24.68
CA PHE A 157 18.44 -1.78 -24.57
C PHE A 157 17.79 -2.20 -25.88
N ASN A 158 18.02 -3.44 -26.30
CA ASN A 158 17.33 -4.05 -27.43
C ASN A 158 15.82 -4.17 -27.13
N SER A 159 14.97 -3.97 -28.15
CA SER A 159 13.51 -4.05 -28.02
C SER A 159 13.01 -5.41 -27.48
N VAL A 160 13.66 -6.50 -27.88
CA VAL A 160 13.35 -7.84 -27.38
C VAL A 160 13.65 -7.96 -25.89
N SER A 161 14.79 -7.43 -25.44
CA SER A 161 15.18 -7.41 -24.03
C SER A 161 14.25 -6.57 -23.18
N LEU A 162 13.76 -5.41 -23.67
CA LEU A 162 12.78 -4.57 -22.99
C LEU A 162 11.41 -5.26 -22.87
N MET A 163 10.97 -5.95 -23.93
CA MET A 163 9.74 -6.74 -23.86
C MET A 163 9.87 -7.87 -22.84
N ALA A 164 10.97 -8.63 -22.90
CA ALA A 164 11.24 -9.71 -21.96
C ALA A 164 11.35 -9.21 -20.51
N TYR A 165 11.94 -8.02 -20.29
CA TYR A 165 12.02 -7.39 -18.98
C TYR A 165 10.64 -7.17 -18.36
N ASN A 166 9.70 -6.64 -19.12
CA ASN A 166 8.37 -6.32 -18.60
C ASN A 166 7.50 -7.56 -18.39
N VAL A 167 7.61 -8.58 -19.27
CA VAL A 167 6.72 -9.74 -19.27
C VAL A 167 7.30 -10.91 -18.46
N PHE A 168 8.56 -11.25 -18.68
CA PHE A 168 9.16 -12.45 -18.10
C PHE A 168 10.01 -12.19 -16.86
N TYR A 169 10.88 -11.16 -16.88
CA TYR A 169 11.89 -11.01 -15.82
C TYR A 169 11.39 -10.31 -14.58
N THR A 170 10.27 -9.59 -14.63
CA THR A 170 9.80 -8.79 -13.50
C THR A 170 8.41 -9.15 -13.02
N SER A 171 7.58 -9.83 -13.81
CA SER A 171 6.18 -10.12 -13.44
C SER A 171 6.04 -11.24 -12.42
N VAL A 172 6.80 -12.33 -12.56
CA VAL A 172 6.67 -13.50 -11.67
C VAL A 172 6.96 -13.17 -10.21
N PRO A 173 8.09 -12.52 -9.84
CA PRO A 173 8.36 -12.13 -8.46
C PRO A 173 7.30 -11.19 -7.87
N VAL A 174 6.77 -10.28 -8.71
CA VAL A 174 5.71 -9.34 -8.30
C VAL A 174 4.40 -10.06 -8.03
N LEU A 175 3.98 -10.98 -8.90
CA LEU A 175 2.76 -11.75 -8.70
C LEU A 175 2.80 -12.57 -7.41
N VAL A 176 3.95 -13.15 -7.09
CA VAL A 176 4.10 -13.96 -5.87
C VAL A 176 4.18 -13.10 -4.60
N SER A 177 4.53 -11.82 -4.71
CA SER A 177 4.45 -10.88 -3.58
C SER A 177 3.01 -10.71 -3.03
N VAL A 178 1.98 -11.08 -3.84
CA VAL A 178 0.57 -11.15 -3.39
C VAL A 178 0.37 -12.16 -2.25
N LEU A 179 1.25 -13.13 -2.08
CA LEU A 179 1.19 -14.10 -0.98
C LEU A 179 1.77 -13.54 0.34
N ASP A 180 2.41 -12.38 0.31
CA ASP A 180 3.00 -11.79 1.50
C ASP A 180 1.96 -11.44 2.56
N LYS A 181 2.28 -11.73 3.81
CA LYS A 181 1.50 -11.38 4.99
C LYS A 181 2.41 -10.65 5.96
N ASP A 182 1.98 -9.48 6.39
CA ASP A 182 2.74 -8.67 7.35
C ASP A 182 2.46 -9.04 8.80
N LEU A 183 1.21 -9.38 9.14
CA LEU A 183 0.75 -9.83 10.46
C LEU A 183 -0.20 -11.01 10.29
N SER A 184 -0.35 -11.85 11.32
CA SER A 184 -1.31 -12.95 11.30
C SER A 184 -2.75 -12.47 11.33
N GLU A 185 -3.67 -13.30 10.85
CA GLU A 185 -5.10 -13.01 10.85
C GLU A 185 -5.65 -12.83 12.29
N GLU A 186 -5.15 -13.64 13.22
CA GLU A 186 -5.58 -13.61 14.62
C GLU A 186 -5.21 -12.28 15.28
N THR A 187 -3.97 -11.81 15.13
CA THR A 187 -3.53 -10.51 15.63
C THR A 187 -4.39 -9.38 15.09
N VAL A 188 -4.68 -9.37 13.79
CA VAL A 188 -5.48 -8.31 13.16
C VAL A 188 -6.94 -8.33 13.61
N LEU A 189 -7.54 -9.52 13.83
CA LEU A 189 -8.91 -9.66 14.32
C LEU A 189 -9.07 -9.23 15.78
N HIS A 190 -8.03 -9.45 16.60
CA HIS A 190 -8.02 -9.01 18.01
C HIS A 190 -7.70 -7.53 18.18
N HIS A 191 -6.96 -6.93 17.23
CA HIS A 191 -6.55 -5.53 17.27
C HIS A 191 -7.03 -4.73 16.05
N PRO A 192 -8.33 -4.42 15.95
CA PRO A 192 -8.92 -3.71 14.80
C PRO A 192 -8.32 -2.30 14.60
N GLN A 193 -7.70 -1.73 15.62
CA GLN A 193 -7.01 -0.43 15.58
C GLN A 193 -5.87 -0.39 14.54
N ILE A 194 -5.28 -1.53 14.19
CA ILE A 194 -4.24 -1.64 13.17
C ILE A 194 -4.76 -1.18 11.79
N LEU A 195 -6.08 -1.26 11.54
CA LEU A 195 -6.69 -0.79 10.31
C LEU A 195 -6.52 0.72 10.08
N PHE A 196 -6.50 1.52 11.15
CA PHE A 196 -6.29 2.97 11.04
C PHE A 196 -4.95 3.34 10.39
N TYR A 197 -3.94 2.48 10.54
CA TYR A 197 -2.66 2.69 9.85
C TYR A 197 -2.80 2.66 8.33
N CYS A 198 -3.63 1.77 7.80
CA CYS A 198 -3.93 1.71 6.37
C CYS A 198 -4.84 2.86 5.93
N GLN A 199 -5.85 3.20 6.73
CA GLN A 199 -6.77 4.32 6.45
C GLN A 199 -6.07 5.68 6.44
N ALA A 200 -5.00 5.84 7.23
CA ALA A 200 -4.18 7.05 7.22
C ALA A 200 -3.32 7.21 5.95
N GLY A 201 -3.40 6.30 4.98
CA GLY A 201 -2.68 6.38 3.71
C GLY A 201 -1.15 6.28 3.84
N ARG A 202 -0.64 5.69 4.93
CA ARG A 202 0.80 5.69 5.22
C ARG A 202 1.64 4.87 4.25
N LEU A 203 1.07 3.88 3.61
CA LEU A 203 1.77 3.04 2.64
C LEU A 203 1.77 3.64 1.23
N LEU A 204 0.74 4.40 0.87
CA LEU A 204 0.60 5.01 -0.44
C LEU A 204 0.37 6.52 -0.27
N ASN A 205 1.45 7.28 -0.21
CA ASN A 205 1.44 8.73 -0.08
C ASN A 205 2.59 9.36 -0.89
N PRO A 206 2.60 10.68 -1.15
CA PRO A 206 3.67 11.33 -1.89
C PRO A 206 5.06 11.10 -1.30
N SER A 207 5.19 11.00 0.02
CA SER A 207 6.47 10.76 0.69
C SER A 207 7.02 9.36 0.42
N THR A 208 6.17 8.34 0.48
CA THR A 208 6.57 6.95 0.15
C THR A 208 6.89 6.82 -1.33
N PHE A 209 6.10 7.48 -2.19
CA PHE A 209 6.39 7.53 -3.63
C PHE A 209 7.74 8.21 -3.91
N ALA A 210 8.04 9.35 -3.27
CA ALA A 210 9.33 10.01 -3.41
C ALA A 210 10.50 9.13 -2.93
N GLY A 211 10.28 8.31 -1.90
CA GLY A 211 11.26 7.32 -1.45
C GLY A 211 11.55 6.24 -2.51
N TRP A 212 10.53 5.72 -3.15
CA TRP A 212 10.68 4.74 -4.23
C TRP A 212 11.28 5.35 -5.49
N PHE A 213 10.91 6.58 -5.83
CA PHE A 213 11.48 7.35 -6.92
C PHE A 213 12.99 7.59 -6.70
N GLY A 214 13.37 8.06 -5.49
CA GLY A 214 14.78 8.26 -5.13
C GLY A 214 15.60 6.97 -5.18
N ARG A 215 15.01 5.84 -4.73
CA ARG A 215 15.61 4.50 -4.85
C ARG A 215 15.85 4.11 -6.30
N SER A 216 14.86 4.35 -7.17
CA SER A 216 14.96 4.06 -8.60
C SER A 216 16.07 4.88 -9.26
N LEU A 217 16.13 6.18 -8.99
CA LEU A 217 17.17 7.07 -9.50
C LEU A 217 18.56 6.65 -9.01
N PHE A 218 18.70 6.36 -7.72
CA PHE A 218 19.96 5.91 -7.14
C PHE A 218 20.47 4.60 -7.77
N HIS A 219 19.59 3.60 -7.90
CA HIS A 219 19.94 2.33 -8.53
C HIS A 219 20.31 2.52 -10.02
N ALA A 220 19.60 3.40 -10.74
CA ALA A 220 19.90 3.70 -12.12
C ALA A 220 21.30 4.33 -12.28
N VAL A 221 21.65 5.26 -11.41
CA VAL A 221 22.99 5.88 -11.39
C VAL A 221 24.07 4.82 -11.12
N VAL A 222 23.86 3.97 -10.11
CA VAL A 222 24.83 2.91 -9.76
C VAL A 222 25.02 1.93 -10.92
N VAL A 223 23.92 1.40 -11.49
CA VAL A 223 23.98 0.46 -12.61
C VAL A 223 24.65 1.12 -13.82
N PHE A 224 24.28 2.33 -14.15
CA PHE A 224 24.80 3.03 -15.32
C PHE A 224 26.29 3.33 -15.20
N ILE A 225 26.73 3.92 -14.09
CA ILE A 225 28.15 4.26 -13.89
C ILE A 225 29.02 3.00 -13.90
N ILE A 226 28.61 1.94 -13.18
CA ILE A 226 29.41 0.72 -13.11
C ILE A 226 29.42 -0.01 -14.46
N SER A 227 28.29 -0.07 -15.19
CA SER A 227 28.24 -0.68 -16.53
C SER A 227 29.17 0.03 -17.52
N ILE A 228 29.12 1.36 -17.57
CA ILE A 228 29.95 2.15 -18.47
C ILE A 228 31.44 2.03 -18.08
N HIS A 229 31.80 2.15 -16.80
CA HIS A 229 33.20 2.04 -16.37
C HIS A 229 33.81 0.66 -16.61
N SER A 230 33.00 -0.41 -16.46
CA SER A 230 33.51 -1.78 -16.62
C SER A 230 33.62 -2.23 -18.07
N TYR A 231 32.80 -1.68 -18.97
CA TYR A 231 32.67 -2.22 -20.33
C TYR A 231 32.79 -1.21 -21.47
N ALA A 232 32.52 0.09 -21.25
CA ALA A 232 32.56 1.06 -22.35
C ALA A 232 33.97 1.46 -22.83
N TYR A 233 34.98 1.21 -21.99
CA TYR A 233 36.39 1.53 -22.30
C TYR A 233 37.16 0.35 -22.95
N ASP A 234 36.61 -0.87 -22.84
CA ASP A 234 37.10 -2.03 -23.53
C ASP A 234 36.51 -2.08 -24.96
N LYS A 235 37.07 -2.93 -25.83
CA LYS A 235 36.50 -3.22 -27.16
C LYS A 235 35.15 -4.01 -27.07
N SER A 236 34.31 -3.66 -26.12
CA SER A 236 33.03 -4.31 -25.88
C SER A 236 31.99 -3.78 -26.86
N GLU A 237 31.15 -4.68 -27.31
CA GLU A 237 30.01 -4.31 -28.15
C GLU A 237 28.93 -3.63 -27.29
N MET A 238 28.14 -2.70 -27.84
CA MET A 238 27.06 -2.01 -27.15
C MET A 238 26.05 -3.00 -26.52
N GLU A 239 25.84 -4.11 -27.18
CA GLU A 239 24.95 -5.20 -26.69
C GLU A 239 25.48 -5.85 -25.41
N GLU A 240 26.80 -5.93 -25.21
CA GLU A 240 27.40 -6.45 -23.97
C GLU A 240 27.12 -5.49 -22.81
N VAL A 241 27.32 -4.19 -23.00
CA VAL A 241 27.00 -3.15 -22.01
C VAL A 241 25.52 -3.21 -21.63
N SER A 242 24.65 -3.35 -22.64
CA SER A 242 23.20 -3.52 -22.46
C SER A 242 22.87 -4.71 -21.57
N MET A 243 23.46 -5.87 -21.85
CA MET A 243 23.21 -7.09 -21.09
C MET A 243 23.75 -7.03 -19.66
N VAL A 244 24.89 -6.39 -19.46
CA VAL A 244 25.46 -6.15 -18.13
C VAL A 244 24.55 -5.24 -17.30
N ALA A 245 24.09 -4.13 -17.88
CA ALA A 245 23.16 -3.21 -17.21
C ALA A 245 21.82 -3.89 -16.89
N LEU A 246 21.27 -4.67 -17.83
CA LEU A 246 20.03 -5.41 -17.64
C LEU A 246 20.18 -6.46 -16.52
N SER A 247 21.29 -7.21 -16.51
CA SER A 247 21.60 -8.17 -15.47
C SER A 247 21.67 -7.51 -14.09
N GLY A 248 22.36 -6.36 -13.97
CA GLY A 248 22.42 -5.57 -12.75
C GLY A 248 21.02 -5.13 -12.27
N CYS A 249 20.16 -4.69 -13.19
CA CYS A 249 18.77 -4.34 -12.86
C CYS A 249 18.00 -5.53 -12.29
N ILE A 250 18.10 -6.72 -12.89
CA ILE A 250 17.37 -7.91 -12.44
C ILE A 250 17.87 -8.38 -11.06
N TRP A 251 19.19 -8.36 -10.83
CA TRP A 251 19.76 -8.67 -9.52
C TRP A 251 19.28 -7.71 -8.44
N LEU A 252 19.37 -6.39 -8.68
CA LEU A 252 18.89 -5.38 -7.75
C LEU A 252 17.41 -5.55 -7.42
N GLN A 253 16.58 -5.84 -8.43
CA GLN A 253 15.15 -6.06 -8.23
C GLN A 253 14.86 -7.31 -7.41
N ALA A 254 15.57 -8.41 -7.62
CA ALA A 254 15.44 -9.62 -6.80
C ALA A 254 15.74 -9.31 -5.33
N PHE A 255 16.81 -8.57 -5.05
CA PHE A 255 17.13 -8.15 -3.68
C PHE A 255 16.14 -7.16 -3.09
N VAL A 256 15.62 -6.21 -3.87
CA VAL A 256 14.60 -5.25 -3.41
C VAL A 256 13.33 -5.99 -3.00
N ILE A 257 12.84 -6.92 -3.82
CA ILE A 257 11.65 -7.72 -3.46
C ILE A 257 11.92 -8.55 -2.20
N THR A 258 13.07 -9.23 -2.14
CA THR A 258 13.48 -10.00 -0.97
C THR A 258 13.52 -9.14 0.29
N MET A 259 14.02 -7.92 0.21
CA MET A 259 14.10 -7.00 1.34
C MET A 259 12.73 -6.49 1.80
N GLU A 260 11.77 -6.33 0.90
CA GLU A 260 10.43 -5.82 1.20
C GLU A 260 9.44 -6.92 1.58
N THR A 261 9.75 -8.19 1.33
CA THR A 261 8.90 -9.33 1.71
C THR A 261 8.98 -9.57 3.22
N ASN A 262 7.82 -9.66 3.88
CA ASN A 262 7.71 -9.84 5.34
C ASN A 262 7.68 -11.31 5.75
N SER A 263 6.96 -12.14 5.00
CA SER A 263 6.80 -13.57 5.28
C SER A 263 7.29 -14.38 4.09
N PHE A 264 8.39 -15.14 4.26
CA PHE A 264 8.93 -15.99 3.19
C PHE A 264 8.21 -17.32 3.15
N THR A 265 7.53 -17.60 2.04
CA THR A 265 7.08 -18.95 1.67
C THR A 265 8.08 -19.57 0.70
N ILE A 266 8.11 -20.89 0.64
CA ILE A 266 8.94 -21.63 -0.33
C ILE A 266 8.63 -21.18 -1.76
N LEU A 267 7.35 -20.93 -2.05
CA LEU A 267 6.91 -20.47 -3.37
C LEU A 267 7.47 -19.07 -3.72
N GLN A 268 7.50 -18.15 -2.76
CA GLN A 268 8.10 -16.82 -2.96
C GLN A 268 9.61 -16.91 -3.20
N TYR A 269 10.28 -17.74 -2.42
CA TYR A 269 11.71 -17.97 -2.61
C TYR A 269 12.01 -18.53 -4.00
N LEU A 270 11.30 -19.58 -4.42
CA LEU A 270 11.43 -20.17 -5.75
C LEU A 270 11.07 -19.17 -6.85
N ALA A 271 10.05 -18.34 -6.67
CA ALA A 271 9.66 -17.35 -7.68
C ALA A 271 10.72 -16.26 -7.86
N ILE A 272 11.31 -15.75 -6.79
CA ILE A 272 12.32 -14.68 -6.87
C ILE A 272 13.62 -15.22 -7.48
N TRP A 273 14.18 -16.26 -6.89
CA TRP A 273 15.47 -16.82 -7.31
C TRP A 273 15.37 -17.67 -8.55
N GLY A 274 14.25 -18.40 -8.72
CA GLY A 274 13.95 -19.11 -9.96
C GLY A 274 13.75 -18.18 -11.16
N ASN A 275 13.15 -17.02 -10.95
CA ASN A 275 13.05 -15.99 -12.00
C ASN A 275 14.43 -15.45 -12.40
N LEU A 276 15.33 -15.25 -11.44
CA LEU A 276 16.71 -14.86 -11.71
C LEU A 276 17.44 -15.96 -12.53
N ALA A 277 17.27 -17.22 -12.18
CA ALA A 277 17.82 -18.33 -12.98
C ALA A 277 17.19 -18.39 -14.38
N ALA A 278 15.88 -18.20 -14.48
CA ALA A 278 15.16 -18.15 -15.75
C ALA A 278 15.66 -17.01 -16.65
N PHE A 279 16.02 -15.86 -16.09
CA PHE A 279 16.65 -14.76 -16.84
C PHE A 279 17.92 -15.27 -17.59
N TYR A 280 18.81 -15.96 -16.90
CA TYR A 280 20.02 -16.50 -17.54
C TYR A 280 19.70 -17.57 -18.59
N VAL A 281 18.79 -18.48 -18.29
CA VAL A 281 18.39 -19.55 -19.23
C VAL A 281 17.77 -18.96 -20.50
N ILE A 282 16.87 -18.00 -20.39
CA ILE A 282 16.22 -17.33 -21.52
C ILE A 282 17.27 -16.60 -22.38
N ASN A 283 18.18 -15.87 -21.75
CA ASN A 283 19.23 -15.14 -22.50
C ASN A 283 20.27 -16.08 -23.12
N TRP A 284 20.53 -17.25 -22.53
CA TRP A 284 21.33 -18.29 -23.19
C TRP A 284 20.65 -18.84 -24.44
N ILE A 285 19.34 -19.07 -24.36
CA ILE A 285 18.57 -19.51 -25.54
C ILE A 285 18.63 -18.43 -26.64
N PHE A 286 18.42 -17.16 -26.31
CA PHE A 286 18.55 -16.08 -27.29
C PHE A 286 19.99 -15.97 -27.85
N SER A 287 21.00 -16.17 -27.04
CA SER A 287 22.40 -16.18 -27.48
C SER A 287 22.75 -17.38 -28.36
N ALA A 288 21.98 -18.45 -28.35
CA ALA A 288 22.15 -19.60 -29.25
C ALA A 288 21.51 -19.36 -30.62
N LEU A 289 20.60 -18.39 -30.77
CA LEU A 289 19.89 -18.10 -32.01
C LEU A 289 20.59 -17.00 -32.82
N PRO A 290 21.11 -17.28 -34.02
CA PRO A 290 21.82 -16.26 -34.85
C PRO A 290 20.94 -15.06 -35.25
N SER A 291 19.61 -15.26 -35.34
CA SER A 291 18.66 -14.22 -35.75
C SER A 291 18.25 -13.25 -34.62
N SER A 292 18.71 -13.50 -33.39
CA SER A 292 18.27 -12.71 -32.22
C SER A 292 18.93 -11.35 -32.05
N GLY A 293 20.01 -11.06 -32.81
CA GLY A 293 20.88 -9.88 -32.60
C GLY A 293 21.70 -9.95 -31.27
N MET A 294 21.59 -11.04 -30.53
CA MET A 294 22.30 -11.26 -29.27
C MET A 294 23.16 -12.54 -29.30
N TYR A 295 23.54 -12.95 -30.50
CA TYR A 295 24.28 -14.19 -30.74
C TYR A 295 25.60 -14.22 -29.97
N THR A 296 25.84 -15.30 -29.21
CA THR A 296 27.01 -15.58 -28.36
C THR A 296 27.28 -14.63 -27.20
N ILE A 297 26.57 -13.50 -27.08
CA ILE A 297 26.87 -12.45 -26.09
C ILE A 297 26.81 -13.01 -24.66
N MET A 298 25.71 -13.67 -24.29
CA MET A 298 25.54 -14.17 -22.92
C MET A 298 26.53 -15.30 -22.59
N PHE A 299 26.88 -16.13 -23.57
CA PHE A 299 27.91 -17.17 -23.38
C PHE A 299 29.28 -16.56 -23.11
N ARG A 300 29.61 -15.48 -23.84
CA ARG A 300 30.88 -14.76 -23.68
C ARG A 300 30.94 -14.07 -22.32
N LEU A 301 29.88 -13.32 -21.95
CA LEU A 301 29.80 -12.64 -20.66
C LEU A 301 29.90 -13.58 -19.47
N CYS A 302 29.13 -14.67 -19.45
CA CYS A 302 29.14 -15.60 -18.33
C CYS A 302 30.51 -16.32 -18.12
N ARG A 303 31.34 -16.38 -19.15
CA ARG A 303 32.72 -16.93 -19.06
C ARG A 303 33.74 -15.96 -18.46
N GLN A 304 33.43 -14.66 -18.47
CA GLN A 304 34.34 -13.63 -17.97
C GLN A 304 34.16 -13.46 -16.45
N PRO A 305 35.22 -13.65 -15.62
CA PRO A 305 35.12 -13.36 -14.18
C PRO A 305 34.75 -11.90 -13.89
N SER A 306 35.18 -10.95 -14.75
CA SER A 306 34.88 -9.54 -14.66
C SER A 306 33.35 -9.28 -14.65
N TYR A 307 32.58 -10.04 -15.43
CA TYR A 307 31.12 -9.93 -15.45
C TYR A 307 30.51 -10.18 -14.06
N TRP A 308 30.89 -11.27 -13.39
CA TRP A 308 30.35 -11.61 -12.09
C TRP A 308 30.79 -10.65 -10.98
N ILE A 309 32.04 -10.17 -11.05
CA ILE A 309 32.56 -9.14 -10.15
C ILE A 309 31.76 -7.84 -10.34
N THR A 310 31.47 -7.45 -11.58
CA THR A 310 30.69 -6.24 -11.89
C THR A 310 29.26 -6.35 -11.36
N ILE A 311 28.59 -7.48 -11.56
CA ILE A 311 27.24 -7.72 -11.03
C ILE A 311 27.24 -7.68 -9.48
N PHE A 312 28.24 -8.31 -8.86
CA PHE A 312 28.38 -8.25 -7.39
C PHE A 312 28.60 -6.81 -6.90
N LEU A 313 29.48 -6.06 -7.57
CA LEU A 313 29.75 -4.67 -7.25
C LEU A 313 28.50 -3.79 -7.39
N MET A 314 27.74 -3.92 -8.50
CA MET A 314 26.48 -3.22 -8.70
C MET A 314 25.48 -3.52 -7.58
N THR A 315 25.35 -4.80 -7.23
CA THR A 315 24.42 -5.24 -6.20
C THR A 315 24.84 -4.71 -4.83
N ALA A 316 26.11 -4.81 -4.48
CA ALA A 316 26.64 -4.33 -3.21
C ALA A 316 26.53 -2.80 -3.09
N ALA A 317 26.90 -2.07 -4.14
CA ALA A 317 26.82 -0.60 -4.16
C ALA A 317 25.37 -0.10 -4.16
N GLY A 318 24.46 -0.78 -4.87
CA GLY A 318 23.06 -0.41 -4.91
C GLY A 318 22.32 -0.75 -3.61
N MET A 319 22.49 -1.96 -3.08
CA MET A 319 21.76 -2.41 -1.89
C MET A 319 22.38 -1.97 -0.58
N GLY A 320 23.71 -1.79 -0.51
CA GLY A 320 24.42 -1.45 0.73
C GLY A 320 23.86 -0.23 1.47
N PRO A 321 23.78 0.95 0.84
CA PRO A 321 23.23 2.15 1.48
C PRO A 321 21.75 2.00 1.87
N ILE A 322 20.95 1.30 1.06
CA ILE A 322 19.53 1.08 1.34
C ILE A 322 19.36 0.17 2.55
N LEU A 323 20.14 -0.90 2.65
CA LEU A 323 20.15 -1.79 3.80
C LEU A 323 20.60 -1.06 5.06
N ALA A 324 21.63 -0.22 4.96
CA ALA A 324 22.10 0.60 6.07
C ALA A 324 20.98 1.55 6.57
N ILE A 325 20.33 2.29 5.67
CA ILE A 325 19.21 3.17 6.01
C ILE A 325 18.05 2.38 6.64
N LYS A 326 17.69 1.23 6.07
CA LYS A 326 16.62 0.37 6.61
C LYS A 326 16.99 -0.14 8.00
N TYR A 327 18.24 -0.57 8.22
CA TYR A 327 18.75 -1.01 9.51
C TYR A 327 18.71 0.13 10.55
N PHE A 328 19.20 1.33 10.22
CA PHE A 328 19.12 2.48 11.12
C PHE A 328 17.69 2.86 11.46
N ARG A 329 16.79 2.88 10.46
CA ARG A 329 15.37 3.14 10.73
C ARG A 329 14.74 2.08 11.61
N TYR A 330 15.09 0.83 11.43
CA TYR A 330 14.56 -0.28 12.24
C TYR A 330 15.04 -0.19 13.68
N THR A 331 16.32 0.17 13.89
CA THR A 331 16.95 0.23 15.22
C THR A 331 16.55 1.50 15.99
N TYR A 332 16.59 2.67 15.33
CA TYR A 332 16.40 3.96 16.03
C TYR A 332 15.01 4.54 15.91
N LYS A 333 14.23 4.18 14.90
CA LYS A 333 12.89 4.70 14.63
C LYS A 333 11.96 3.61 14.14
N SER A 334 11.84 2.53 14.93
CA SER A 334 10.94 1.43 14.56
C SER A 334 9.50 1.88 14.53
N SER A 335 8.78 1.51 13.46
CA SER A 335 7.34 1.70 13.36
C SER A 335 6.63 0.76 14.33
N LYS A 336 5.50 1.19 14.88
CA LYS A 336 4.66 0.34 15.75
C LYS A 336 4.27 -0.99 15.09
N ILE A 337 4.11 -1.01 13.77
CA ILE A 337 3.88 -2.26 13.02
C ILE A 337 5.11 -3.16 13.04
N ASN A 338 6.32 -2.60 12.93
CA ASN A 338 7.56 -3.40 13.01
C ASN A 338 7.72 -4.04 14.38
N ILE A 339 7.36 -3.33 15.44
CA ILE A 339 7.37 -3.84 16.83
C ILE A 339 6.36 -4.98 16.98
N LEU A 340 5.15 -4.81 16.45
CA LEU A 340 4.14 -5.88 16.45
C LEU A 340 4.61 -7.10 15.65
N GLN A 341 5.21 -6.90 14.49
CA GLN A 341 5.79 -7.99 13.67
C GLN A 341 6.90 -8.73 14.41
N GLN A 342 7.76 -8.01 15.13
CA GLN A 342 8.84 -8.61 15.91
C GLN A 342 8.27 -9.40 17.09
N ALA A 343 7.32 -8.84 17.81
CA ALA A 343 6.66 -9.52 18.92
C ALA A 343 5.93 -10.80 18.47
N GLU A 344 5.26 -10.74 17.31
CA GLU A 344 4.58 -11.90 16.72
C GLU A 344 5.56 -12.99 16.26
N ARG A 345 6.73 -12.61 15.74
CA ARG A 345 7.79 -13.58 15.36
C ARG A 345 8.36 -14.34 16.56
N VAL A 346 8.40 -13.70 17.72
CA VAL A 346 8.96 -14.29 18.95
C VAL A 346 7.91 -15.04 19.76
N GLY A 347 6.70 -14.48 19.90
CA GLY A 347 5.66 -14.97 20.80
C GLY A 347 4.44 -15.58 20.12
N GLY A 348 4.38 -15.63 18.76
CA GLY A 348 3.18 -16.04 18.03
C GLY A 348 2.10 -14.96 18.00
N PRO A 349 0.85 -15.33 17.63
CA PRO A 349 -0.24 -14.36 17.48
C PRO A 349 -0.50 -13.56 18.76
N ILE A 350 -0.63 -12.26 18.63
CA ILE A 350 -0.80 -11.34 19.75
C ILE A 350 -2.28 -11.26 20.11
N LEU A 351 -2.68 -11.94 21.19
CA LEU A 351 -4.07 -11.97 21.65
C LEU A 351 -4.39 -10.81 22.61
N SER A 352 -3.42 -10.30 23.36
CA SER A 352 -3.60 -9.12 24.22
C SER A 352 -2.41 -8.16 24.13
N LEU A 353 -2.69 -6.86 24.05
CA LEU A 353 -1.64 -5.82 24.06
C LEU A 353 -0.94 -5.73 25.43
N ALA A 354 -1.59 -6.15 26.52
CA ALA A 354 -1.01 -6.20 27.83
C ALA A 354 0.24 -7.10 27.92
N THR A 355 0.33 -8.11 27.09
CA THR A 355 1.49 -9.00 27.00
C THR A 355 2.71 -8.34 26.36
N ILE A 356 2.51 -7.28 25.55
CA ILE A 356 3.56 -6.60 24.80
C ILE A 356 3.93 -5.26 25.42
N GLU A 357 3.06 -4.68 26.24
CA GLU A 357 3.30 -3.39 26.89
C GLU A 357 4.63 -3.33 27.67
N PRO A 358 5.07 -4.39 28.38
CA PRO A 358 6.40 -4.42 28.99
C PRO A 358 7.55 -4.42 27.97
N GLN A 359 7.38 -5.11 26.82
CA GLN A 359 8.38 -5.16 25.75
C GLN A 359 8.44 -3.85 24.97
N LEU A 360 7.29 -3.21 24.73
CA LEU A 360 7.21 -1.87 24.15
C LEU A 360 7.88 -0.83 25.06
N ARG A 361 7.68 -0.92 26.38
CA ARG A 361 8.29 -0.02 27.37
C ARG A 361 9.79 -0.27 27.58
N SER A 362 10.26 -1.51 27.47
CA SER A 362 11.70 -1.80 27.56
C SER A 362 12.45 -1.27 26.34
N MET A 363 11.90 -1.42 25.13
CA MET A 363 12.49 -0.88 23.90
C MET A 363 12.45 0.66 23.87
N GLU A 364 11.42 1.31 24.40
CA GLU A 364 11.41 2.77 24.59
C GLU A 364 12.45 3.25 25.59
N LYS A 365 12.75 2.48 26.62
CA LYS A 365 13.83 2.80 27.60
C LYS A 365 15.21 2.67 27.00
N ASP A 366 15.47 1.65 26.20
CA ASP A 366 16.78 1.45 25.54
C ASP A 366 17.08 2.54 24.51
N VAL A 367 16.03 3.06 23.82
CA VAL A 367 16.16 4.21 22.91
C VAL A 367 16.33 5.53 23.67
N SER A 368 15.74 5.68 24.86
CA SER A 368 15.86 6.90 25.66
C SER A 368 17.20 7.02 26.41
N THR A 369 17.88 5.92 26.68
CA THR A 369 19.22 5.92 27.29
C THR A 369 20.34 6.31 26.32
N LEU A 370 20.07 6.24 25.00
CA LEU A 370 21.02 6.67 23.94
C LEU A 370 20.82 8.12 23.49
N SER A 371 19.74 8.80 23.88
CA SER A 371 19.50 10.21 23.59
C SER A 371 19.81 11.07 24.83
N ILE A 372 20.96 11.70 24.82
CA ILE A 372 21.37 12.72 25.79
C ILE A 372 20.32 13.84 25.87
N ALA A 373 19.76 14.02 27.07
CA ALA A 373 19.11 15.21 27.62
C ALA A 373 17.92 15.80 26.85
N GLN A 374 16.71 15.42 27.24
CA GLN A 374 15.55 16.31 27.20
C GLN A 374 14.75 16.27 28.51
N PRO A 375 14.13 17.41 28.93
CA PRO A 375 13.66 17.60 30.30
C PRO A 375 12.43 16.79 30.63
N LYS A 376 12.48 16.23 31.84
CA LYS A 376 11.40 15.57 32.56
C LYS A 376 10.19 16.51 32.71
N ASN A 377 9.11 16.26 32.02
CA ASN A 377 7.73 16.40 32.45
C ASN A 377 6.75 16.05 31.34
N ARG A 378 6.33 14.81 31.26
CA ARG A 378 5.10 14.42 30.57
C ARG A 378 4.51 13.19 31.22
N ASN A 379 3.28 13.32 31.72
CA ASN A 379 2.42 12.23 32.11
C ASN A 379 2.29 11.21 30.95
N PRO A 380 2.17 9.92 31.20
CA PRO A 380 1.98 8.93 30.16
C PRO A 380 0.59 9.14 29.52
N VAL A 381 0.56 9.93 28.49
CA VAL A 381 -0.60 10.06 27.61
C VAL A 381 -0.60 8.83 26.72
N PHE A 382 -1.68 8.10 26.74
CA PHE A 382 -1.96 6.98 25.85
C PHE A 382 -1.99 7.53 24.41
N GLU A 383 -0.87 7.49 23.71
CA GLU A 383 -0.79 7.90 22.30
C GLU A 383 -1.42 6.82 21.42
N PRO A 384 -2.48 7.12 20.65
CA PRO A 384 -3.03 6.16 19.71
C PRO A 384 -1.98 5.80 18.66
N LEU A 385 -2.02 4.56 18.15
CA LEU A 385 -1.10 3.98 17.16
C LEU A 385 -0.85 4.81 15.88
N LEU A 386 -1.46 6.00 15.77
CA LEU A 386 -1.47 6.89 14.60
C LEU A 386 -0.58 8.15 14.72
N SER A 387 0.14 8.38 15.83
CA SER A 387 0.82 9.66 16.11
C SER A 387 2.16 9.89 15.39
N ASP A 388 2.59 9.01 14.49
CA ASP A 388 3.92 9.09 13.85
C ASP A 388 3.99 9.94 12.57
N SER A 389 3.02 10.82 12.30
CA SER A 389 3.09 11.75 11.16
C SER A 389 3.68 13.09 11.61
N PRO A 390 4.73 13.63 10.96
CA PRO A 390 5.33 14.91 11.33
C PRO A 390 4.42 16.13 11.11
N ASN A 391 3.27 15.97 10.44
CA ASN A 391 2.32 17.04 10.13
C ASN A 391 0.93 16.88 10.77
N SER A 392 0.74 15.94 11.72
CA SER A 392 -0.53 15.90 12.46
C SER A 392 -0.50 16.92 13.59
N THR A 393 -1.24 18.01 13.43
CA THR A 393 -1.58 18.90 14.54
C THR A 393 -2.15 18.07 15.69
N ARG A 394 -1.44 18.07 16.83
CA ARG A 394 -1.81 17.42 18.08
C ARG A 394 -3.25 17.75 18.45
N ARG A 395 -4.13 16.76 18.44
CA ARG A 395 -5.39 16.80 19.19
C ARG A 395 -5.27 15.74 20.29
N SER A 396 -5.17 16.20 21.53
CA SER A 396 -5.24 15.38 22.72
C SER A 396 -6.68 14.88 22.90
N PHE A 397 -6.87 13.56 22.91
CA PHE A 397 -8.09 12.94 23.41
C PHE A 397 -7.88 12.57 24.87
N GLY A 398 -8.78 13.03 25.74
CA GLY A 398 -8.79 12.70 27.16
C GLY A 398 -9.11 11.21 27.41
N PRO A 399 -8.75 10.68 28.59
CA PRO A 399 -9.03 9.29 28.93
C PRO A 399 -10.54 9.10 29.11
N GLY A 400 -11.16 8.28 28.28
CA GLY A 400 -12.56 7.89 28.42
C GLY A 400 -13.46 8.05 27.20
N ALA A 401 -12.95 8.48 26.04
CA ALA A 401 -13.76 8.56 24.83
C ALA A 401 -13.95 7.15 24.20
N PRO A 402 -15.20 6.69 23.99
CA PRO A 402 -15.43 5.46 23.27
C PRO A 402 -14.96 5.62 21.82
N PHE A 403 -14.45 4.54 21.24
CA PHE A 403 -13.91 4.45 19.88
C PHE A 403 -14.99 4.80 18.85
N ASP A 404 -14.89 5.98 18.24
CA ASP A 404 -15.75 6.36 17.14
C ASP A 404 -15.22 5.80 15.81
N PHE A 405 -15.92 4.80 15.29
CA PHE A 405 -15.63 4.16 14.01
C PHE A 405 -15.88 5.08 12.79
N PHE A 406 -16.53 6.25 13.02
CA PHE A 406 -16.98 7.17 11.99
C PHE A 406 -16.58 8.63 12.30
N GLN A 407 -15.29 8.96 12.41
CA GLN A 407 -14.91 10.37 12.37
C GLN A 407 -14.56 10.81 10.93
N PRO A 408 -15.28 11.81 10.40
CA PRO A 408 -14.99 12.36 9.07
C PRO A 408 -13.68 13.13 9.06
N GLN A 409 -12.85 12.87 8.06
CA GLN A 409 -11.56 13.55 7.87
C GLN A 409 -11.66 15.02 7.42
N SER A 410 -12.83 15.62 7.28
CA SER A 410 -12.95 16.97 6.74
C SER A 410 -13.92 17.85 7.52
N ARG A 411 -13.42 18.61 8.49
CA ARG A 411 -14.09 19.82 9.00
C ARG A 411 -13.75 21.09 8.19
N LEU A 412 -13.02 21.01 7.09
CA LEU A 412 -12.48 22.21 6.40
C LEU A 412 -13.30 22.72 5.22
N SER A 413 -14.36 22.05 4.78
CA SER A 413 -15.14 22.52 3.61
C SER A 413 -16.46 23.23 3.92
N LEU A 414 -16.97 23.15 5.13
CA LEU A 414 -18.28 23.75 5.46
C LEU A 414 -18.25 25.27 5.70
N SER A 415 -17.09 25.87 5.97
CA SER A 415 -17.00 27.33 6.16
C SER A 415 -17.02 28.14 4.85
N ASN A 416 -16.69 27.51 3.73
CA ASN A 416 -16.67 28.19 2.43
C ASN A 416 -18.01 28.16 1.68
N TYR A 417 -18.96 27.30 2.09
CA TYR A 417 -20.25 27.19 1.40
C TYR A 417 -21.30 28.23 1.88
N THR A 418 -21.11 28.80 3.07
CA THR A 418 -22.04 29.81 3.62
C THR A 418 -21.73 31.24 3.16
N ARG A 419 -20.57 31.46 2.51
CA ARG A 419 -20.16 32.85 2.13
C ARG A 419 -20.61 33.28 0.74
N ASN A 420 -21.04 32.35 -0.14
CA ASN A 420 -21.45 32.65 -1.52
C ASN A 420 -22.97 32.72 -1.77
N SER A 421 -23.79 32.74 -0.73
CA SER A 421 -25.25 32.83 -0.89
C SER A 421 -25.86 34.15 -0.45
N LYS A 422 -25.04 35.21 -0.23
CA LYS A 422 -25.55 36.53 0.16
C LYS A 422 -25.42 37.61 -0.94
N ASP A 423 -24.84 37.28 -2.09
CA ASP A 423 -24.83 38.22 -3.23
C ASP A 423 -25.36 37.51 -4.48
N LYS A 424 -26.71 37.41 -4.59
CA LYS A 424 -27.52 37.51 -5.80
C LYS A 424 -28.99 37.41 -5.43
#